data_6fa5e19aca9ca9e7951a17a6d4bb3e38
#
_entry.id   6fa5e19aca9ca9e7951a17a6d4bb3e38
#
_cell.length_a   1.000
_cell.length_b   1.000
_cell.length_c   1.000
_cell.angle_alpha   90.00
_cell.angle_beta   90.00
_cell.angle_gamma   90.00
#
_symmetry.space_group_name_H-M   'P 1'
#
loop_
_entity.id
_entity.type
_entity.pdbx_description
1 polymer ?
#
loop_
_entity_poly.entity_id
_entity_poly.type
_entity_poly.pdbx_seq_one_letter_code
_entity_poly.pdbx_strand_id
1 'polypeptide(L)'
;MKINSKAITIRDVASQAGVSVTTVSRVLNGKDDISEETSRKVLAVVQDLGYVSSLAARGMRSHKLNLIGLILHDVASFYSQGIMRGVNRVIANLDKDLIIYTSGGLDRENVAQHERHYVALLNGNITDGAIVVTPTATQFTTHAPLVIVDPNTETPDYPALIGTNRKGALAAMNYLTGLGHRHIGHITGELKLVSANRRLQGYKDGLAAAGIPLDETLIELGDYTTETAVLRTRKLLSLPNRPTAIFAANDNSAMGVYQAAKELGLHIPGDLSVIGFDNLRETAYLNPPLTTIDQSIEEMGAIATEMIVKLARGESLPNPAGDGNLYKVPTRLVIRESCASVPGHSPEESIGAHLVAE
;
A
#
# COMPACT_ATOMS: atom_id res chain seq x y z
N MET A 1 38.24 2.75 -19.09
CA MET A 1 38.32 1.29 -18.97
C MET A 1 37.04 0.73 -19.59
N LYS A 2 37.09 0.18 -20.82
CA LYS A 2 35.91 -0.41 -21.46
C LYS A 2 35.71 -1.78 -20.81
N ILE A 3 34.70 -1.94 -19.96
CA ILE A 3 34.25 -3.23 -19.46
C ILE A 3 33.52 -3.91 -20.62
N ASN A 4 34.24 -4.68 -21.39
CA ASN A 4 33.70 -5.49 -22.47
C ASN A 4 33.37 -6.86 -21.87
N SER A 5 32.40 -6.91 -20.94
CA SER A 5 31.89 -8.17 -20.39
C SER A 5 30.83 -8.72 -21.34
N LYS A 6 31.23 -9.55 -22.27
CA LYS A 6 30.31 -10.39 -23.01
C LYS A 6 29.53 -11.23 -22.00
N ALA A 7 28.21 -11.06 -21.95
CA ALA A 7 27.35 -11.82 -21.03
C ALA A 7 27.60 -13.33 -21.24
N ILE A 8 27.90 -14.03 -20.15
CA ILE A 8 28.12 -15.48 -20.17
C ILE A 8 26.81 -16.17 -20.57
N THR A 9 26.85 -17.06 -21.53
CA THR A 9 25.69 -17.74 -22.07
C THR A 9 25.69 -19.22 -21.70
N ILE A 10 24.53 -19.88 -21.84
CA ILE A 10 24.43 -21.34 -21.64
C ILE A 10 25.36 -22.11 -22.57
N ARG A 11 25.73 -21.53 -23.73
CA ARG A 11 26.71 -22.14 -24.66
C ARG A 11 28.11 -22.14 -24.10
N ASP A 12 28.48 -21.09 -23.36
CA ASP A 12 29.82 -21.00 -22.72
C ASP A 12 29.89 -22.05 -21.61
N VAL A 13 28.84 -22.23 -20.80
CA VAL A 13 28.75 -23.30 -19.79
C VAL A 13 28.87 -24.69 -20.45
N ALA A 14 28.12 -24.93 -21.53
CA ALA A 14 28.13 -26.19 -22.25
C ALA A 14 29.55 -26.52 -22.80
N SER A 15 30.21 -25.52 -23.39
CA SER A 15 31.55 -25.63 -23.92
C SER A 15 32.57 -25.97 -22.82
N GLN A 16 32.55 -25.27 -21.69
CA GLN A 16 33.50 -25.48 -20.59
C GLN A 16 33.21 -26.77 -19.82
N ALA A 17 31.93 -27.17 -19.68
CA ALA A 17 31.57 -28.44 -19.08
C ALA A 17 31.79 -29.66 -20.02
N GLY A 18 32.03 -29.43 -21.32
CA GLY A 18 32.19 -30.47 -22.31
C GLY A 18 30.94 -31.31 -22.54
N VAL A 19 29.76 -30.67 -22.47
CA VAL A 19 28.45 -31.30 -22.66
C VAL A 19 27.57 -30.51 -23.64
N SER A 20 26.44 -31.07 -24.06
CA SER A 20 25.51 -30.34 -24.92
C SER A 20 24.77 -29.22 -24.17
N VAL A 21 24.30 -28.18 -24.88
CA VAL A 21 23.44 -27.14 -24.31
C VAL A 21 22.17 -27.75 -23.71
N THR A 22 21.65 -28.80 -24.33
CA THR A 22 20.49 -29.54 -23.82
C THR A 22 20.82 -30.20 -22.47
N THR A 23 21.99 -30.80 -22.30
CA THR A 23 22.45 -31.39 -21.04
C THR A 23 22.57 -30.35 -19.94
N VAL A 24 23.21 -29.18 -20.22
CA VAL A 24 23.24 -28.05 -19.26
C VAL A 24 21.84 -27.61 -18.85
N SER A 25 20.95 -27.44 -19.83
CA SER A 25 19.57 -27.08 -19.58
C SER A 25 18.83 -28.07 -18.69
N ARG A 26 19.06 -29.39 -18.86
CA ARG A 26 18.43 -30.45 -18.05
C ARG A 26 18.96 -30.47 -16.62
N VAL A 27 20.27 -30.29 -16.43
CA VAL A 27 20.91 -30.16 -15.11
C VAL A 27 20.34 -28.93 -14.36
N LEU A 28 20.27 -27.77 -15.01
CA LEU A 28 19.74 -26.54 -14.40
C LEU A 28 18.24 -26.64 -14.05
N ASN A 29 17.52 -27.58 -14.66
CA ASN A 29 16.10 -27.84 -14.41
C ASN A 29 15.87 -29.04 -13.48
N GLY A 30 16.91 -29.61 -12.86
CA GLY A 30 16.78 -30.72 -11.91
C GLY A 30 16.11 -31.96 -12.51
N LYS A 31 16.40 -32.32 -13.79
CA LYS A 31 15.85 -33.51 -14.42
C LYS A 31 16.63 -34.75 -13.96
N ASP A 32 15.90 -35.74 -13.50
CA ASP A 32 16.46 -36.98 -12.87
C ASP A 32 17.17 -37.94 -13.84
N ASP A 33 17.16 -37.65 -15.13
CA ASP A 33 17.73 -38.47 -16.18
C ASP A 33 19.20 -38.12 -16.56
N ILE A 34 19.84 -37.28 -15.74
CA ILE A 34 21.24 -36.91 -15.87
C ILE A 34 22.04 -37.53 -14.72
N SER A 35 23.19 -38.14 -15.02
CA SER A 35 24.03 -38.74 -13.99
C SER A 35 24.49 -37.68 -12.98
N GLU A 36 24.65 -38.09 -11.70
CA GLU A 36 25.12 -37.21 -10.63
C GLU A 36 26.51 -36.60 -10.92
N GLU A 37 27.36 -37.34 -11.60
CA GLU A 37 28.70 -36.89 -12.00
C GLU A 37 28.58 -35.73 -13.01
N THR A 38 27.74 -35.87 -14.03
CA THR A 38 27.49 -34.84 -15.03
C THR A 38 26.85 -33.61 -14.38
N SER A 39 25.88 -33.82 -13.49
CA SER A 39 25.23 -32.73 -12.76
C SER A 39 26.22 -31.93 -11.93
N ARG A 40 27.05 -32.59 -11.11
CA ARG A 40 28.11 -31.93 -10.33
C ARG A 40 29.08 -31.14 -11.19
N LYS A 41 29.54 -31.73 -12.33
CA LYS A 41 30.44 -31.07 -13.27
C LYS A 41 29.83 -29.79 -13.86
N VAL A 42 28.59 -29.83 -14.31
CA VAL A 42 27.91 -28.69 -14.87
C VAL A 42 27.67 -27.59 -13.82
N LEU A 43 27.21 -27.95 -12.61
CA LEU A 43 26.99 -27.00 -11.53
C LEU A 43 28.27 -26.31 -11.08
N ALA A 44 29.40 -27.03 -11.04
CA ALA A 44 30.71 -26.43 -10.75
C ALA A 44 31.08 -25.36 -11.79
N VAL A 45 30.90 -25.67 -13.08
CA VAL A 45 31.17 -24.71 -14.17
C VAL A 45 30.20 -23.51 -14.12
N VAL A 46 28.93 -23.72 -13.79
CA VAL A 46 27.95 -22.64 -13.60
C VAL A 46 28.41 -21.68 -12.50
N GLN A 47 28.89 -22.24 -11.37
CA GLN A 47 29.40 -21.46 -10.24
C GLN A 47 30.69 -20.71 -10.61
N ASP A 48 31.59 -21.36 -11.27
CA ASP A 48 32.93 -20.84 -11.67
C ASP A 48 32.79 -19.67 -12.66
N LEU A 49 31.89 -19.80 -13.63
CA LEU A 49 31.57 -18.76 -14.61
C LEU A 49 30.66 -17.67 -14.09
N GLY A 50 30.01 -17.84 -12.92
CA GLY A 50 28.96 -16.95 -12.46
C GLY A 50 27.76 -16.90 -13.42
N TYR A 51 27.48 -18.01 -14.12
CA TYR A 51 26.36 -18.06 -15.06
C TYR A 51 25.02 -18.03 -14.34
N VAL A 52 24.19 -17.04 -14.67
CA VAL A 52 22.81 -16.96 -14.24
C VAL A 52 21.91 -17.05 -15.47
N SER A 53 20.98 -18.01 -15.48
CA SER A 53 20.01 -18.10 -16.57
C SER A 53 19.14 -16.85 -16.59
N SER A 54 18.97 -16.21 -17.76
CA SER A 54 18.11 -15.03 -17.88
C SER A 54 16.65 -15.35 -17.48
N LEU A 55 15.94 -14.37 -16.91
CA LEU A 55 14.53 -14.50 -16.56
C LEU A 55 13.70 -14.99 -17.75
N ALA A 56 13.96 -14.44 -18.95
CA ALA A 56 13.32 -14.86 -20.19
C ALA A 56 13.60 -16.35 -20.53
N ALA A 57 14.82 -16.82 -20.31
CA ALA A 57 15.18 -18.22 -20.54
C ALA A 57 14.55 -19.17 -19.51
N ARG A 58 14.35 -18.72 -18.28
CA ARG A 58 13.59 -19.44 -17.25
C ARG A 58 12.12 -19.51 -17.61
N GLY A 59 11.50 -18.39 -17.99
CA GLY A 59 10.09 -18.31 -18.36
C GLY A 59 9.69 -19.18 -19.56
N MET A 60 10.59 -19.35 -20.52
CA MET A 60 10.36 -20.25 -21.68
C MET A 60 10.43 -21.74 -21.32
N ARG A 61 10.92 -22.13 -20.14
CA ARG A 61 11.24 -23.52 -19.78
C ARG A 61 10.40 -24.09 -18.64
N SER A 62 9.93 -23.24 -17.73
CA SER A 62 9.10 -23.67 -16.60
C SER A 62 7.84 -22.81 -16.54
N HIS A 63 6.67 -23.43 -16.33
CA HIS A 63 5.42 -22.71 -16.11
C HIS A 63 5.36 -22.01 -14.74
N LYS A 64 6.40 -22.14 -13.90
CA LYS A 64 6.50 -21.48 -12.59
C LYS A 64 7.83 -20.72 -12.53
N LEU A 65 7.73 -19.40 -12.43
CA LEU A 65 8.90 -18.51 -12.41
C LEU A 65 9.38 -18.20 -11.01
N ASN A 66 8.58 -18.53 -9.99
CA ASN A 66 8.81 -18.15 -8.58
C ASN A 66 9.05 -16.66 -8.39
N LEU A 67 8.44 -15.82 -9.25
CA LEU A 67 8.60 -14.38 -9.24
C LEU A 67 7.24 -13.69 -9.14
N ILE A 68 7.08 -12.80 -8.16
CA ILE A 68 5.90 -11.96 -7.98
C ILE A 68 6.24 -10.55 -8.43
N GLY A 69 5.33 -9.92 -9.19
CA GLY A 69 5.40 -8.52 -9.57
C GLY A 69 4.73 -7.63 -8.53
N LEU A 70 5.34 -6.49 -8.22
CA LEU A 70 4.74 -5.44 -7.39
C LEU A 70 4.86 -4.10 -8.10
N ILE A 71 3.73 -3.45 -8.35
CA ILE A 71 3.66 -2.14 -9.02
C ILE A 71 3.19 -1.12 -7.98
N LEU A 72 4.03 -0.12 -7.73
CA LEU A 72 3.84 0.94 -6.75
C LEU A 72 3.87 2.30 -7.45
N HIS A 73 3.13 3.28 -6.91
CA HIS A 73 3.25 4.66 -7.39
C HIS A 73 4.62 5.25 -7.01
N ASP A 74 4.98 5.16 -5.74
CA ASP A 74 6.25 5.66 -5.20
C ASP A 74 6.80 4.68 -4.16
N VAL A 75 8.00 4.14 -4.42
CA VAL A 75 8.69 3.21 -3.52
C VAL A 75 9.15 3.87 -2.22
N ALA A 76 9.37 5.18 -2.23
CA ALA A 76 9.82 5.93 -1.07
C ALA A 76 8.69 6.27 -0.08
N SER A 77 7.42 6.20 -0.52
CA SER A 77 6.30 6.50 0.37
C SER A 77 6.19 5.50 1.53
N PHE A 78 5.88 5.98 2.72
CA PHE A 78 5.68 5.12 3.90
C PHE A 78 4.55 4.10 3.71
N TYR A 79 3.50 4.47 2.95
CA TYR A 79 2.42 3.56 2.57
C TYR A 79 2.95 2.37 1.76
N SER A 80 3.70 2.65 0.69
CA SER A 80 4.33 1.61 -0.15
C SER A 80 5.27 0.72 0.66
N GLN A 81 6.05 1.31 1.59
CA GLN A 81 6.92 0.56 2.48
C GLN A 81 6.13 -0.36 3.41
N GLY A 82 4.96 0.06 3.89
CA GLY A 82 4.04 -0.78 4.66
C GLY A 82 3.58 -2.00 3.87
N ILE A 83 3.11 -1.79 2.64
CA ILE A 83 2.71 -2.88 1.72
C ILE A 83 3.90 -3.82 1.46
N MET A 84 5.08 -3.28 1.14
CA MET A 84 6.29 -4.08 0.88
C MET A 84 6.69 -4.94 2.09
N ARG A 85 6.53 -4.45 3.32
CA ARG A 85 6.78 -5.27 4.52
C ARG A 85 5.85 -6.48 4.58
N GLY A 86 4.56 -6.29 4.28
CA GLY A 86 3.58 -7.37 4.23
C GLY A 86 3.89 -8.40 3.14
N VAL A 87 4.19 -7.93 1.94
CA VAL A 87 4.64 -8.76 0.81
C VAL A 87 5.86 -9.58 1.22
N ASN A 88 6.89 -8.91 1.76
CA ASN A 88 8.16 -9.53 2.15
C ASN A 88 7.99 -10.59 3.25
N ARG A 89 7.09 -10.35 4.22
CA ARG A 89 6.74 -11.32 5.27
C ARG A 89 6.24 -12.65 4.69
N VAL A 90 5.47 -12.60 3.62
CA VAL A 90 4.91 -13.81 2.99
C VAL A 90 5.93 -14.48 2.09
N ILE A 91 6.62 -13.73 1.21
CA ILE A 91 7.59 -14.32 0.28
C ILE A 91 8.82 -14.89 0.97
N ALA A 92 9.21 -14.36 2.15
CA ALA A 92 10.33 -14.89 2.94
C ALA A 92 10.14 -16.38 3.37
N ASN A 93 8.89 -16.83 3.44
CA ASN A 93 8.53 -18.22 3.76
C ASN A 93 8.25 -19.07 2.50
N LEU A 94 8.42 -18.49 1.32
CA LEU A 94 8.20 -19.11 0.03
C LEU A 94 9.48 -18.94 -0.80
N ASP A 95 9.82 -19.95 -1.59
CA ASP A 95 10.94 -19.84 -2.55
C ASP A 95 10.50 -18.95 -3.73
N LYS A 96 10.32 -17.64 -3.46
CA LYS A 96 9.87 -16.65 -4.44
C LYS A 96 10.69 -15.38 -4.38
N ASP A 97 10.97 -14.86 -5.57
CA ASP A 97 11.60 -13.55 -5.76
C ASP A 97 10.53 -12.46 -5.96
N LEU A 98 10.92 -11.20 -5.77
CA LEU A 98 10.09 -10.02 -5.98
C LEU A 98 10.71 -9.10 -7.04
N ILE A 99 9.92 -8.68 -8.01
CA ILE A 99 10.28 -7.59 -8.92
C ILE A 99 9.37 -6.40 -8.66
N ILE A 100 9.96 -5.22 -8.53
CA ILE A 100 9.21 -3.99 -8.23
C ILE A 100 9.32 -3.03 -9.42
N TYR A 101 8.17 -2.54 -9.88
CA TYR A 101 8.07 -1.41 -10.79
C TYR A 101 7.45 -0.21 -10.07
N THR A 102 7.93 0.99 -10.39
CA THR A 102 7.37 2.23 -9.84
C THR A 102 7.05 3.20 -10.97
N SER A 103 5.94 3.92 -10.82
CA SER A 103 5.55 5.02 -11.70
C SER A 103 6.02 6.39 -11.18
N GLY A 104 6.76 6.42 -10.07
CA GLY A 104 7.26 7.65 -9.45
C GLY A 104 8.03 8.54 -10.42
N GLY A 105 7.74 9.85 -10.37
CA GLY A 105 8.37 10.85 -11.24
C GLY A 105 7.76 11.00 -12.64
N LEU A 106 6.71 10.25 -12.96
CA LEU A 106 5.96 10.41 -14.21
C LEU A 106 4.85 11.46 -14.07
N ASP A 107 4.56 12.17 -15.15
CA ASP A 107 3.39 13.03 -15.23
C ASP A 107 2.12 12.22 -14.97
N ARG A 108 1.23 12.76 -14.14
CA ARG A 108 0.00 12.07 -13.69
C ARG A 108 -0.87 11.54 -14.84
N GLU A 109 -0.88 12.22 -16.00
CA GLU A 109 -1.63 11.78 -17.20
C GLU A 109 -1.09 10.46 -17.77
N ASN A 110 0.20 10.20 -17.57
CA ASN A 110 0.87 9.00 -18.08
C ASN A 110 0.86 7.83 -17.08
N VAL A 111 0.57 8.06 -15.80
CA VAL A 111 0.63 7.02 -14.75
C VAL A 111 -0.24 5.81 -15.10
N ALA A 112 -1.51 6.01 -15.42
CA ALA A 112 -2.42 4.92 -15.77
C ALA A 112 -1.94 4.09 -16.99
N GLN A 113 -1.31 4.74 -17.96
CA GLN A 113 -0.74 4.04 -19.12
C GLN A 113 0.47 3.20 -18.72
N HIS A 114 1.35 3.73 -17.86
CA HIS A 114 2.52 3.00 -17.36
C HIS A 114 2.12 1.82 -16.48
N GLU A 115 1.12 1.99 -15.62
CA GLU A 115 0.58 0.89 -14.81
C GLU A 115 0.09 -0.25 -15.69
N ARG A 116 -0.70 0.04 -16.74
CA ARG A 116 -1.14 -0.95 -17.72
C ARG A 116 0.03 -1.60 -18.46
N HIS A 117 1.03 -0.80 -18.83
CA HIS A 117 2.24 -1.31 -19.49
C HIS A 117 3.00 -2.28 -18.58
N TYR A 118 3.20 -1.95 -17.30
CA TYR A 118 3.90 -2.81 -16.35
C TYR A 118 3.13 -4.10 -16.07
N VAL A 119 1.80 -4.03 -15.94
CA VAL A 119 0.97 -5.23 -15.81
C VAL A 119 1.12 -6.13 -17.05
N ALA A 120 1.08 -5.55 -18.24
CA ALA A 120 1.28 -6.32 -19.49
C ALA A 120 2.70 -6.90 -19.60
N LEU A 121 3.72 -6.16 -19.16
CA LEU A 121 5.12 -6.62 -19.16
C LEU A 121 5.33 -7.78 -18.18
N LEU A 122 4.71 -7.72 -17.01
CA LEU A 122 4.77 -8.76 -15.97
C LEU A 122 3.81 -9.93 -16.24
N ASN A 123 3.04 -9.89 -17.32
CA ASN A 123 2.11 -10.94 -17.71
C ASN A 123 2.81 -12.31 -17.72
N GLY A 124 2.14 -13.36 -17.29
CA GLY A 124 2.48 -14.77 -17.04
C GLY A 124 3.73 -15.43 -17.65
N ASN A 125 4.45 -14.71 -18.52
CA ASN A 125 5.73 -15.14 -19.07
C ASN A 125 6.96 -14.72 -18.23
N ILE A 126 6.78 -13.79 -17.28
CA ILE A 126 7.87 -13.25 -16.43
C ILE A 126 7.56 -13.44 -14.95
N THR A 127 6.28 -13.40 -14.54
CA THR A 127 5.89 -13.56 -13.14
C THR A 127 4.76 -14.58 -12.99
N ASP A 128 4.62 -15.14 -11.78
CA ASP A 128 3.49 -15.99 -11.39
C ASP A 128 2.20 -15.18 -11.17
N GLY A 129 2.33 -13.86 -11.05
CA GLY A 129 1.26 -12.88 -10.89
C GLY A 129 1.79 -11.53 -10.42
N ALA A 130 0.92 -10.53 -10.37
CA ALA A 130 1.28 -9.17 -9.98
C ALA A 130 0.31 -8.57 -8.97
N ILE A 131 0.84 -7.69 -8.10
CA ILE A 131 0.09 -6.84 -7.18
C ILE A 131 0.24 -5.41 -7.67
N VAL A 132 -0.87 -4.69 -7.82
CA VAL A 132 -0.88 -3.26 -8.15
C VAL A 132 -1.46 -2.49 -6.97
N VAL A 133 -0.73 -1.48 -6.51
CA VAL A 133 -1.07 -0.72 -5.30
C VAL A 133 -1.53 0.68 -5.65
N THR A 134 -2.73 1.03 -5.21
CA THR A 134 -3.38 2.34 -5.40
C THR A 134 -3.30 2.83 -6.85
N PRO A 135 -3.77 2.01 -7.82
CA PRO A 135 -3.63 2.37 -9.23
C PRO A 135 -4.50 3.57 -9.61
N THR A 136 -3.99 4.37 -10.52
CA THR A 136 -4.79 5.35 -11.27
C THR A 136 -5.63 4.67 -12.35
N ALA A 137 -5.10 3.60 -12.95
CA ALA A 137 -5.83 2.79 -13.93
C ALA A 137 -6.94 1.98 -13.24
N THR A 138 -8.11 1.94 -13.87
CA THR A 138 -9.27 1.16 -13.40
C THR A 138 -9.41 -0.17 -14.12
N GLN A 139 -8.76 -0.33 -15.29
CA GLN A 139 -8.83 -1.53 -16.13
C GLN A 139 -7.43 -1.97 -16.53
N PHE A 140 -7.21 -3.28 -16.53
CA PHE A 140 -5.97 -3.94 -16.94
C PHE A 140 -6.27 -5.06 -17.93
N THR A 141 -5.27 -5.45 -18.73
CA THR A 141 -5.34 -6.61 -19.61
C THR A 141 -4.20 -7.55 -19.25
N THR A 142 -4.52 -8.69 -18.64
CA THR A 142 -3.56 -9.72 -18.27
C THR A 142 -4.18 -11.10 -18.28
N HIS A 143 -3.37 -12.13 -18.56
CA HIS A 143 -3.74 -13.54 -18.39
C HIS A 143 -3.12 -14.14 -17.11
N ALA A 144 -2.17 -13.41 -16.48
CA ALA A 144 -1.61 -13.79 -15.20
C ALA A 144 -2.51 -13.37 -14.02
N PRO A 145 -2.42 -14.02 -12.87
CA PRO A 145 -3.06 -13.58 -11.65
C PRO A 145 -2.73 -12.10 -11.35
N LEU A 146 -3.76 -11.32 -11.04
CA LEU A 146 -3.65 -9.93 -10.66
C LEU A 146 -4.46 -9.67 -9.40
N VAL A 147 -3.86 -8.99 -8.43
CA VAL A 147 -4.54 -8.51 -7.21
C VAL A 147 -4.28 -7.01 -7.08
N ILE A 148 -5.31 -6.26 -6.73
CA ILE A 148 -5.24 -4.81 -6.59
C ILE A 148 -5.37 -4.45 -5.10
N VAL A 149 -4.51 -3.58 -4.61
CA VAL A 149 -4.61 -2.99 -3.27
C VAL A 149 -5.06 -1.54 -3.42
N ASP A 150 -6.12 -1.18 -2.71
CA ASP A 150 -6.77 0.13 -2.76
C ASP A 150 -7.18 0.55 -4.19
N PRO A 151 -8.12 -0.18 -4.83
CA PRO A 151 -8.54 0.07 -6.21
C PRO A 151 -9.22 1.43 -6.33
N ASN A 152 -9.04 2.10 -7.47
CA ASN A 152 -9.73 3.35 -7.80
C ASN A 152 -11.09 3.12 -8.46
N THR A 153 -11.80 2.09 -8.04
CA THR A 153 -13.16 1.75 -8.48
C THR A 153 -13.90 1.00 -7.38
N GLU A 154 -15.22 1.15 -7.35
CA GLU A 154 -16.10 0.40 -6.43
C GLU A 154 -16.34 -1.04 -6.91
N THR A 155 -16.16 -1.30 -8.19
CA THR A 155 -16.43 -2.59 -8.84
C THR A 155 -15.21 -3.04 -9.64
N PRO A 156 -14.13 -3.52 -8.98
CA PRO A 156 -12.94 -3.99 -9.68
C PRO A 156 -13.20 -5.29 -10.45
N ASP A 157 -12.62 -5.42 -11.65
CA ASP A 157 -12.70 -6.63 -12.46
C ASP A 157 -11.80 -7.76 -11.91
N TYR A 158 -10.82 -7.41 -11.08
CA TYR A 158 -9.87 -8.33 -10.44
C TYR A 158 -10.04 -8.35 -8.92
N PRO A 159 -9.63 -9.43 -8.24
CA PRO A 159 -9.60 -9.46 -6.79
C PRO A 159 -8.86 -8.24 -6.23
N ALA A 160 -9.51 -7.52 -5.32
CA ALA A 160 -8.98 -6.27 -4.80
C ALA A 160 -9.23 -6.14 -3.28
N LEU A 161 -8.27 -5.55 -2.59
CA LEU A 161 -8.30 -5.27 -1.16
C LEU A 161 -8.51 -3.78 -0.93
N ILE A 162 -9.41 -3.41 -0.03
CA ILE A 162 -9.59 -2.03 0.40
C ILE A 162 -9.86 -1.96 1.90
N GLY A 163 -9.28 -0.96 2.57
CA GLY A 163 -9.63 -0.65 3.96
C GLY A 163 -11.08 -0.18 4.10
N THR A 164 -11.70 -0.42 5.26
CA THR A 164 -13.05 0.12 5.56
C THR A 164 -13.00 1.64 5.79
N ASN A 165 -12.54 2.41 4.79
CA ASN A 165 -12.20 3.83 4.85
C ASN A 165 -13.29 4.71 5.47
N ARG A 166 -14.57 4.55 5.06
CA ARG A 166 -15.71 5.32 5.59
C ARG A 166 -15.95 5.01 7.07
N LYS A 167 -15.85 3.71 7.47
CA LYS A 167 -16.01 3.31 8.88
C LYS A 167 -14.87 3.84 9.74
N GLY A 168 -13.63 3.77 9.25
CA GLY A 168 -12.46 4.32 9.94
C GLY A 168 -12.58 5.83 10.16
N ALA A 169 -12.95 6.58 9.11
CA ALA A 169 -13.15 8.02 9.22
C ALA A 169 -14.32 8.37 10.18
N LEU A 170 -15.41 7.60 10.16
CA LEU A 170 -16.50 7.75 11.12
C LEU A 170 -16.01 7.50 12.56
N ALA A 171 -15.17 6.49 12.78
CA ALA A 171 -14.60 6.21 14.09
C ALA A 171 -13.69 7.36 14.58
N ALA A 172 -12.87 7.95 13.68
CA ALA A 172 -12.07 9.13 13.98
C ALA A 172 -12.96 10.32 14.41
N MET A 173 -14.05 10.56 13.69
CA MET A 173 -14.96 11.65 13.99
C MET A 173 -15.73 11.41 15.29
N ASN A 174 -16.23 10.20 15.53
CA ASN A 174 -16.88 9.84 16.79
C ASN A 174 -15.95 10.06 17.99
N TYR A 175 -14.66 9.73 17.84
CA TYR A 175 -13.67 9.98 18.88
C TYR A 175 -13.50 11.49 19.15
N LEU A 176 -13.31 12.31 18.11
CA LEU A 176 -13.16 13.76 18.26
C LEU A 176 -14.43 14.43 18.84
N THR A 177 -15.61 14.03 18.37
CA THR A 177 -16.88 14.58 18.88
C THR A 177 -17.16 14.12 20.31
N GLY A 178 -16.74 12.90 20.67
CA GLY A 178 -16.75 12.37 22.03
C GLY A 178 -15.84 13.13 23.00
N LEU A 179 -14.75 13.73 22.51
CA LEU A 179 -13.88 14.65 23.27
C LEU A 179 -14.44 16.08 23.35
N GLY A 180 -15.63 16.32 22.82
CA GLY A 180 -16.32 17.62 22.86
C GLY A 180 -16.00 18.56 21.69
N HIS A 181 -15.18 18.15 20.72
CA HIS A 181 -14.92 18.98 19.55
C HIS A 181 -16.18 19.18 18.71
N ARG A 182 -16.43 20.42 18.30
CA ARG A 182 -17.55 20.80 17.44
C ARG A 182 -17.10 21.55 16.16
N HIS A 183 -15.96 22.22 16.23
CA HIS A 183 -15.26 22.82 15.10
C HIS A 183 -14.09 21.92 14.70
N ILE A 184 -14.32 21.04 13.71
CA ILE A 184 -13.37 20.03 13.30
C ILE A 184 -13.01 20.28 11.84
N GLY A 185 -11.75 20.63 11.57
CA GLY A 185 -11.23 20.77 10.21
C GLY A 185 -10.98 19.40 9.57
N HIS A 186 -11.10 19.33 8.25
CA HIS A 186 -10.71 18.14 7.48
C HIS A 186 -9.79 18.52 6.32
N ILE A 187 -8.63 17.91 6.26
CA ILE A 187 -7.74 17.99 5.10
C ILE A 187 -7.92 16.68 4.32
N THR A 188 -8.51 16.76 3.13
CA THR A 188 -8.85 15.58 2.33
C THR A 188 -7.60 14.93 1.71
N GLY A 189 -7.75 13.72 1.19
CA GLY A 189 -6.84 13.20 0.18
C GLY A 189 -7.20 13.69 -1.21
N GLU A 190 -6.60 13.12 -2.23
CA GLU A 190 -6.94 13.39 -3.63
C GLU A 190 -8.33 12.81 -3.95
N LEU A 191 -9.34 13.68 -4.15
CA LEU A 191 -10.74 13.27 -4.32
C LEU A 191 -11.02 12.48 -5.62
N LYS A 192 -10.03 12.32 -6.50
CA LYS A 192 -10.11 11.37 -7.61
C LYS A 192 -10.02 9.91 -7.15
N LEU A 193 -9.52 9.66 -5.92
CA LEU A 193 -9.40 8.33 -5.36
C LEU A 193 -10.64 7.96 -4.54
N VAL A 194 -11.08 6.72 -4.69
CA VAL A 194 -12.24 6.17 -3.96
C VAL A 194 -12.01 6.23 -2.45
N SER A 195 -10.82 5.90 -1.97
CA SER A 195 -10.48 5.95 -0.54
C SER A 195 -10.62 7.35 0.05
N ALA A 196 -10.18 8.40 -0.66
CA ALA A 196 -10.32 9.80 -0.22
C ALA A 196 -11.79 10.22 -0.09
N ASN A 197 -12.61 9.90 -1.10
CA ASN A 197 -14.05 10.19 -1.06
C ASN A 197 -14.75 9.46 0.09
N ARG A 198 -14.38 8.21 0.36
CA ARG A 198 -14.95 7.43 1.47
C ARG A 198 -14.56 8.00 2.83
N ARG A 199 -13.32 8.52 3.00
CA ARG A 199 -12.87 9.19 4.22
C ARG A 199 -13.61 10.51 4.41
N LEU A 200 -13.78 11.32 3.36
CA LEU A 200 -14.58 12.54 3.40
C LEU A 200 -16.05 12.25 3.74
N GLN A 201 -16.63 11.18 3.19
CA GLN A 201 -18.00 10.79 3.55
C GLN A 201 -18.09 10.37 5.02
N GLY A 202 -17.11 9.62 5.56
CA GLY A 202 -17.07 9.27 6.98
C GLY A 202 -16.93 10.48 7.89
N TYR A 203 -16.19 11.51 7.48
CA TYR A 203 -16.14 12.81 8.18
C TYR A 203 -17.53 13.47 8.23
N LYS A 204 -18.23 13.55 7.08
CA LYS A 204 -19.58 14.13 7.00
C LYS A 204 -20.60 13.34 7.83
N ASP A 205 -20.53 12.02 7.78
CA ASP A 205 -21.38 11.13 8.58
C ASP A 205 -21.15 11.34 10.09
N GLY A 206 -19.91 11.53 10.52
CA GLY A 206 -19.58 11.76 11.92
C GLY A 206 -20.10 13.11 12.44
N LEU A 207 -20.01 14.17 11.61
CA LEU A 207 -20.65 15.46 11.95
C LEU A 207 -22.16 15.31 12.08
N ALA A 208 -22.80 14.66 11.11
CA ALA A 208 -24.24 14.44 11.12
C ALA A 208 -24.68 13.62 12.35
N ALA A 209 -23.97 12.54 12.68
CA ALA A 209 -24.25 11.71 13.86
C ALA A 209 -24.13 12.49 15.18
N ALA A 210 -23.26 13.49 15.24
CA ALA A 210 -23.08 14.36 16.41
C ALA A 210 -24.01 15.59 16.42
N GLY A 211 -24.89 15.72 15.42
CA GLY A 211 -25.77 16.88 15.25
C GLY A 211 -25.02 18.18 14.94
N ILE A 212 -23.84 18.10 14.34
CA ILE A 212 -23.02 19.25 13.95
C ILE A 212 -23.31 19.59 12.50
N PRO A 213 -23.76 20.82 12.17
CA PRO A 213 -23.94 21.26 10.79
C PRO A 213 -22.61 21.19 10.01
N LEU A 214 -22.70 20.75 8.75
CA LEU A 214 -21.56 20.78 7.85
C LEU A 214 -21.18 22.23 7.52
N ASP A 215 -19.92 22.58 7.77
CA ASP A 215 -19.30 23.82 7.34
C ASP A 215 -18.22 23.52 6.30
N GLU A 216 -18.52 23.84 5.04
CA GLU A 216 -17.62 23.58 3.92
C GLU A 216 -16.28 24.38 4.04
N THR A 217 -16.25 25.47 4.82
CA THR A 217 -15.03 26.28 5.05
C THR A 217 -14.00 25.53 5.91
N LEU A 218 -14.42 24.50 6.62
CA LEU A 218 -13.56 23.61 7.41
C LEU A 218 -13.00 22.43 6.59
N ILE A 219 -13.32 22.34 5.30
CA ILE A 219 -12.81 21.28 4.43
C ILE A 219 -11.79 21.87 3.46
N GLU A 220 -10.54 21.42 3.56
CA GLU A 220 -9.49 21.81 2.64
C GLU A 220 -9.06 20.62 1.77
N LEU A 221 -8.92 20.89 0.46
CA LEU A 221 -8.52 19.88 -0.51
C LEU A 221 -7.02 19.59 -0.38
N GLY A 222 -6.68 18.37 -0.04
CA GLY A 222 -5.32 17.86 0.02
C GLY A 222 -5.03 16.83 -1.09
N ASP A 223 -3.83 16.27 -1.03
CA ASP A 223 -3.30 15.31 -1.99
C ASP A 223 -2.47 14.20 -1.31
N TYR A 224 -2.66 14.01 -0.01
CA TYR A 224 -1.92 13.07 0.83
C TYR A 224 -0.45 13.45 1.12
N THR A 225 0.03 14.62 0.65
CA THR A 225 1.40 15.08 0.92
C THR A 225 1.48 15.97 2.16
N THR A 226 2.64 15.93 2.82
CA THR A 226 2.95 16.79 3.97
C THR A 226 2.95 18.26 3.56
N GLU A 227 3.54 18.60 2.43
CA GLU A 227 3.72 19.95 1.91
C GLU A 227 2.38 20.65 1.68
N THR A 228 1.46 19.97 1.00
CA THR A 228 0.10 20.50 0.78
C THR A 228 -0.63 20.65 2.11
N ALA A 229 -0.51 19.68 3.01
CA ALA A 229 -1.17 19.73 4.31
C ALA A 229 -0.68 20.90 5.18
N VAL A 230 0.59 21.27 5.13
CA VAL A 230 1.11 22.50 5.80
C VAL A 230 0.35 23.74 5.33
N LEU A 231 0.22 23.92 4.02
CA LEU A 231 -0.48 25.07 3.43
C LEU A 231 -1.97 25.10 3.82
N ARG A 232 -2.64 23.93 3.75
CA ARG A 232 -4.06 23.80 4.10
C ARG A 232 -4.32 24.01 5.58
N THR A 233 -3.42 23.54 6.44
CA THR A 233 -3.49 23.77 7.88
C THR A 233 -3.39 25.26 8.22
N ARG A 234 -2.42 25.97 7.63
CA ARG A 234 -2.31 27.43 7.84
C ARG A 234 -3.59 28.17 7.46
N LYS A 235 -4.24 27.76 6.36
CA LYS A 235 -5.51 28.32 5.93
C LYS A 235 -6.63 28.05 6.94
N LEU A 236 -6.80 26.80 7.39
CA LEU A 236 -7.78 26.43 8.41
C LEU A 236 -7.56 27.21 9.73
N LEU A 237 -6.32 27.34 10.17
CA LEU A 237 -5.99 28.01 11.43
C LEU A 237 -6.03 29.54 11.34
N SER A 238 -6.11 30.12 10.13
CA SER A 238 -6.31 31.56 9.92
C SER A 238 -7.78 31.97 9.92
N LEU A 239 -8.73 31.03 9.98
CA LEU A 239 -10.15 31.34 10.04
C LEU A 239 -10.47 32.09 11.33
N PRO A 240 -11.43 33.06 11.32
CA PRO A 240 -11.86 33.78 12.52
C PRO A 240 -12.33 32.82 13.63
N ASN A 241 -13.03 31.77 13.26
CA ASN A 241 -13.44 30.67 14.13
C ASN A 241 -12.66 29.41 13.73
N ARG A 242 -11.37 29.34 14.12
CA ARG A 242 -10.48 28.23 13.74
C ARG A 242 -10.95 26.90 14.33
N PRO A 243 -10.68 25.77 13.65
CA PRO A 243 -10.99 24.47 14.22
C PRO A 243 -10.18 24.18 15.49
N THR A 244 -10.79 23.45 16.43
CA THR A 244 -10.15 22.94 17.66
C THR A 244 -9.55 21.56 17.47
N ALA A 245 -9.93 20.89 16.38
CA ALA A 245 -9.36 19.62 15.96
C ALA A 245 -9.25 19.55 14.43
N ILE A 246 -8.27 18.78 13.92
CA ILE A 246 -8.14 18.50 12.49
C ILE A 246 -8.08 16.97 12.30
N PHE A 247 -9.00 16.46 11.45
CA PHE A 247 -8.90 15.14 10.87
C PHE A 247 -8.13 15.24 9.54
N ALA A 248 -6.92 14.75 9.52
CA ALA A 248 -6.10 14.63 8.31
C ALA A 248 -6.39 13.30 7.61
N ALA A 249 -6.59 13.33 6.29
CA ALA A 249 -6.99 12.14 5.53
C ALA A 249 -5.95 11.02 5.54
N ASN A 250 -4.68 11.31 5.87
CA ASN A 250 -3.64 10.32 6.13
C ASN A 250 -2.60 10.85 7.13
N ASP A 251 -1.69 9.99 7.55
CA ASP A 251 -0.66 10.32 8.52
C ASP A 251 0.39 11.30 7.98
N ASN A 252 0.72 11.25 6.68
CA ASN A 252 1.60 12.26 6.07
C ASN A 252 0.98 13.66 6.14
N SER A 253 -0.31 13.78 5.85
CA SER A 253 -1.04 15.05 6.02
C SER A 253 -1.08 15.48 7.48
N ALA A 254 -1.23 14.52 8.44
CA ALA A 254 -1.16 14.84 9.86
C ALA A 254 0.21 15.37 10.26
N MET A 255 1.31 14.84 9.72
CA MET A 255 2.66 15.40 9.94
C MET A 255 2.76 16.86 9.42
N GLY A 256 2.10 17.18 8.31
CA GLY A 256 1.98 18.57 7.83
C GLY A 256 1.20 19.46 8.79
N VAL A 257 0.14 18.92 9.45
CA VAL A 257 -0.58 19.65 10.50
C VAL A 257 0.35 19.94 11.68
N TYR A 258 1.13 18.97 12.13
CA TYR A 258 2.12 19.17 13.20
C TYR A 258 3.15 20.25 12.86
N GLN A 259 3.67 20.22 11.65
CA GLN A 259 4.62 21.23 11.20
C GLN A 259 4.01 22.64 11.22
N ALA A 260 2.82 22.80 10.65
CA ALA A 260 2.15 24.11 10.61
C ALA A 260 1.77 24.60 12.01
N ALA A 261 1.28 23.72 12.91
CA ALA A 261 0.99 24.06 14.30
C ALA A 261 2.23 24.57 15.03
N LYS A 262 3.36 23.86 14.89
CA LYS A 262 4.65 24.28 15.48
C LYS A 262 5.10 25.65 14.96
N GLU A 263 4.99 25.91 13.66
CA GLU A 263 5.36 27.19 13.06
C GLU A 263 4.48 28.35 13.54
N LEU A 264 3.21 28.06 13.90
CA LEU A 264 2.26 29.03 14.47
C LEU A 264 2.33 29.13 16.00
N GLY A 265 3.23 28.38 16.64
CA GLY A 265 3.38 28.36 18.11
C GLY A 265 2.22 27.68 18.83
N LEU A 266 1.47 26.78 18.18
CA LEU A 266 0.35 26.03 18.76
C LEU A 266 0.84 24.70 19.30
N HIS A 267 0.29 24.31 20.44
CA HIS A 267 0.60 23.05 21.11
C HIS A 267 -0.44 21.97 20.74
N ILE A 268 0.05 20.80 20.36
CA ILE A 268 -0.77 19.60 20.20
C ILE A 268 -0.58 18.75 21.47
N PRO A 269 -1.66 18.31 22.14
CA PRO A 269 -3.08 18.52 21.80
C PRO A 269 -3.70 19.78 22.46
N GLY A 270 -2.95 20.59 23.23
CA GLY A 270 -3.47 21.65 24.08
C GLY A 270 -4.28 22.72 23.34
N ASP A 271 -3.78 23.17 22.18
CA ASP A 271 -4.44 24.20 21.36
C ASP A 271 -5.14 23.61 20.12
N LEU A 272 -4.76 22.39 19.72
CA LEU A 272 -5.24 21.73 18.52
C LEU A 272 -5.12 20.20 18.65
N SER A 273 -6.23 19.50 18.65
CA SER A 273 -6.25 18.04 18.51
C SER A 273 -6.00 17.62 17.06
N VAL A 274 -5.24 16.55 16.86
CA VAL A 274 -4.93 16.04 15.50
C VAL A 274 -5.15 14.53 15.46
N ILE A 275 -5.90 14.08 14.45
CA ILE A 275 -6.07 12.66 14.17
C ILE A 275 -5.72 12.38 12.71
N GLY A 276 -4.97 11.30 12.48
CA GLY A 276 -4.52 10.84 11.16
C GLY A 276 -5.29 9.61 10.68
N PHE A 277 -4.73 9.00 9.64
CA PHE A 277 -5.19 7.76 9.05
C PHE A 277 -3.99 7.05 8.44
N ASP A 278 -3.80 5.77 8.63
CA ASP A 278 -2.84 4.81 8.09
C ASP A 278 -2.13 4.02 9.19
N ASN A 279 -1.86 4.61 10.36
CA ASN A 279 -1.04 4.08 11.45
C ASN A 279 0.40 3.76 10.97
N LEU A 280 1.02 4.74 10.30
CA LEU A 280 2.43 4.63 9.91
C LEU A 280 3.30 4.51 11.17
N ARG A 281 4.36 3.68 11.11
CA ARG A 281 5.26 3.44 12.25
C ARG A 281 5.90 4.71 12.77
N GLU A 282 6.22 5.62 11.87
CA GLU A 282 6.87 6.90 12.14
C GLU A 282 6.03 7.80 13.03
N THR A 283 4.70 7.70 12.94
CA THR A 283 3.78 8.57 13.70
C THR A 283 3.67 8.24 15.17
N ALA A 284 4.13 7.05 15.59
CA ALA A 284 4.28 6.70 16.99
C ALA A 284 5.45 7.45 17.68
N TYR A 285 6.36 8.02 16.90
CA TYR A 285 7.52 8.78 17.37
C TYR A 285 7.38 10.29 17.21
N LEU A 286 6.23 10.77 16.75
CA LEU A 286 5.92 12.20 16.79
C LEU A 286 5.81 12.69 18.26
N ASN A 287 5.94 13.99 18.45
CA ASN A 287 5.79 14.59 19.78
C ASN A 287 4.65 15.64 19.74
N PRO A 288 3.48 15.31 20.35
CA PRO A 288 3.11 14.01 20.93
C PRO A 288 2.88 12.91 19.86
N PRO A 289 2.85 11.60 20.26
CA PRO A 289 2.50 10.50 19.38
C PRO A 289 1.10 10.67 18.77
N LEU A 290 0.96 10.41 17.46
CA LEU A 290 -0.27 10.66 16.70
C LEU A 290 -1.34 9.60 16.95
N THR A 291 -2.53 10.01 17.37
CA THR A 291 -3.78 9.25 17.28
C THR A 291 -4.18 9.09 15.81
N THR A 292 -4.49 7.89 15.38
CA THR A 292 -4.71 7.61 13.96
C THR A 292 -5.64 6.41 13.74
N ILE A 293 -6.09 6.22 12.52
CA ILE A 293 -6.82 5.02 12.11
C ILE A 293 -5.83 4.04 11.47
N ASP A 294 -5.70 2.86 12.06
CA ASP A 294 -4.96 1.75 11.47
C ASP A 294 -5.80 1.11 10.36
N GLN A 295 -5.29 1.14 9.13
CA GLN A 295 -5.91 0.43 8.01
C GLN A 295 -5.22 -0.90 7.68
N SER A 296 -4.33 -1.37 8.56
CA SER A 296 -3.66 -2.68 8.42
C SER A 296 -2.87 -2.81 7.10
N ILE A 297 -2.09 -1.77 6.74
CA ILE A 297 -1.37 -1.68 5.45
C ILE A 297 -0.48 -2.90 5.22
N GLU A 298 0.29 -3.30 6.26
CA GLU A 298 1.18 -4.46 6.19
C GLU A 298 0.39 -5.75 5.96
N GLU A 299 -0.76 -5.89 6.61
CA GLU A 299 -1.65 -7.04 6.43
C GLU A 299 -2.26 -7.08 5.03
N MET A 300 -2.63 -5.91 4.46
CA MET A 300 -3.09 -5.84 3.06
C MET A 300 -2.03 -6.34 2.09
N GLY A 301 -0.75 -5.98 2.28
CA GLY A 301 0.36 -6.50 1.48
C GLY A 301 0.51 -8.02 1.60
N ALA A 302 0.40 -8.56 2.81
CA ALA A 302 0.47 -9.99 3.06
C ALA A 302 -0.69 -10.75 2.40
N ILE A 303 -1.94 -10.32 2.64
CA ILE A 303 -3.14 -10.93 2.05
C ILE A 303 -3.07 -10.89 0.52
N ALA A 304 -2.68 -9.75 -0.08
CA ALA A 304 -2.53 -9.64 -1.53
C ALA A 304 -1.53 -10.67 -2.08
N THR A 305 -0.42 -10.89 -1.38
CA THR A 305 0.59 -11.87 -1.77
C THR A 305 0.06 -13.30 -1.67
N GLU A 306 -0.64 -13.64 -0.58
CA GLU A 306 -1.28 -14.95 -0.41
C GLU A 306 -2.33 -15.21 -1.49
N MET A 307 -3.11 -14.19 -1.86
CA MET A 307 -4.08 -14.28 -2.95
C MET A 307 -3.39 -14.59 -4.29
N ILE A 308 -2.30 -13.89 -4.62
CA ILE A 308 -1.50 -14.19 -5.83
C ILE A 308 -0.99 -15.63 -5.81
N VAL A 309 -0.45 -16.10 -4.68
CA VAL A 309 0.08 -17.46 -4.56
C VAL A 309 -1.02 -18.52 -4.79
N LYS A 310 -2.20 -18.32 -4.22
CA LYS A 310 -3.37 -19.21 -4.45
C LYS A 310 -3.79 -19.21 -5.90
N LEU A 311 -3.98 -18.03 -6.49
CA LEU A 311 -4.38 -17.90 -7.90
C LEU A 311 -3.36 -18.53 -8.85
N ALA A 312 -2.05 -18.36 -8.60
CA ALA A 312 -0.97 -18.98 -9.39
C ALA A 312 -0.95 -20.52 -9.29
N ARG A 313 -1.57 -21.08 -8.25
CA ARG A 313 -1.78 -22.54 -8.10
C ARG A 313 -3.09 -23.02 -8.72
N GLY A 314 -3.91 -22.12 -9.27
CA GLY A 314 -5.25 -22.43 -9.77
C GLY A 314 -6.28 -22.64 -8.66
N GLU A 315 -5.98 -22.19 -7.43
CA GLU A 315 -6.89 -22.25 -6.30
C GLU A 315 -7.91 -21.10 -6.37
N SER A 316 -9.13 -21.34 -5.94
CA SER A 316 -10.15 -20.29 -5.80
C SER A 316 -9.90 -19.46 -4.55
N LEU A 317 -10.19 -18.17 -4.63
CA LEU A 317 -10.24 -17.30 -3.45
C LEU A 317 -11.58 -17.47 -2.72
N PRO A 318 -11.63 -17.27 -1.38
CA PRO A 318 -12.89 -17.20 -0.67
C PRO A 318 -13.73 -16.04 -1.24
N ASN A 319 -15.06 -16.21 -1.31
CA ASN A 319 -15.91 -15.12 -1.75
C ASN A 319 -15.80 -13.94 -0.77
N PRO A 320 -15.65 -12.70 -1.27
CA PRO A 320 -15.74 -11.54 -0.42
C PRO A 320 -17.14 -11.42 0.18
N ALA A 321 -17.27 -10.79 1.33
CA ALA A 321 -18.57 -10.50 1.92
C ALA A 321 -19.35 -9.50 1.01
N GLY A 322 -20.21 -10.01 0.16
CA GLY A 322 -20.93 -9.30 -0.89
C GLY A 322 -20.59 -9.80 -2.29
N ASP A 323 -21.33 -9.31 -3.29
CA ASP A 323 -21.07 -9.64 -4.69
C ASP A 323 -19.84 -8.91 -5.22
N GLY A 324 -18.99 -9.62 -5.94
CA GLY A 324 -17.86 -9.05 -6.68
C GLY A 324 -16.47 -9.43 -6.15
N ASN A 325 -15.47 -8.67 -6.55
CA ASN A 325 -14.04 -8.96 -6.31
C ASN A 325 -13.43 -8.12 -5.18
N LEU A 326 -14.22 -7.35 -4.41
CA LEU A 326 -13.72 -6.36 -3.45
C LEU A 326 -13.72 -6.91 -2.01
N TYR A 327 -12.52 -7.19 -1.49
CA TYR A 327 -12.29 -7.67 -0.12
C TYR A 327 -12.04 -6.48 0.81
N LYS A 328 -12.84 -6.36 1.87
CA LYS A 328 -12.74 -5.28 2.84
C LYS A 328 -11.86 -5.67 4.01
N VAL A 329 -10.81 -4.91 4.27
CA VAL A 329 -9.92 -5.06 5.44
C VAL A 329 -10.43 -4.11 6.53
N PRO A 330 -10.75 -4.60 7.73
CA PRO A 330 -11.21 -3.74 8.82
C PRO A 330 -10.18 -2.69 9.21
N THR A 331 -10.67 -1.49 9.53
CA THR A 331 -9.88 -0.40 10.12
C THR A 331 -10.19 -0.27 11.59
N ARG A 332 -9.24 0.22 12.39
CA ARG A 332 -9.42 0.43 13.83
C ARG A 332 -8.79 1.75 14.28
N LEU A 333 -9.38 2.38 15.29
CA LEU A 333 -8.81 3.55 15.94
C LEU A 333 -7.62 3.14 16.85
N VAL A 334 -6.53 3.87 16.73
CA VAL A 334 -5.34 3.77 17.59
C VAL A 334 -5.18 5.08 18.34
N ILE A 335 -5.58 5.09 19.60
CA ILE A 335 -5.52 6.27 20.46
C ILE A 335 -4.09 6.43 20.98
N ARG A 336 -3.56 7.65 20.85
CA ARG A 336 -2.28 8.10 21.41
C ARG A 336 -2.48 9.47 22.08
N GLU A 337 -1.52 10.38 21.96
CA GLU A 337 -1.47 11.60 22.79
C GLU A 337 -1.81 12.88 22.00
N SER A 338 -2.16 12.81 20.72
CA SER A 338 -2.40 13.99 19.87
C SER A 338 -3.80 14.59 19.97
N CYS A 339 -4.68 14.02 20.79
CA CYS A 339 -6.03 14.52 21.00
C CYS A 339 -6.30 14.69 22.49
N ALA A 340 -7.02 15.77 22.85
CA ALA A 340 -7.46 16.06 24.21
C ALA A 340 -8.91 16.52 24.23
N SER A 341 -9.58 16.40 25.36
CA SER A 341 -10.92 16.94 25.53
C SER A 341 -10.93 18.47 25.47
N VAL A 342 -11.98 19.02 24.91
CA VAL A 342 -12.20 20.47 24.95
C VAL A 342 -12.37 20.92 26.40
N PRO A 343 -11.80 22.07 26.82
CA PRO A 343 -11.95 22.57 28.19
C PRO A 343 -13.40 22.61 28.65
N GLY A 344 -13.69 22.03 29.82
CA GLY A 344 -15.04 21.95 30.39
C GLY A 344 -15.88 20.74 29.90
N HIS A 345 -15.35 19.88 29.03
CA HIS A 345 -15.98 18.63 28.64
C HIS A 345 -15.38 17.43 29.42
N SER A 346 -16.22 16.67 30.10
CA SER A 346 -15.81 15.44 30.79
C SER A 346 -16.10 14.23 29.90
N PRO A 347 -15.09 13.41 29.60
CA PRO A 347 -15.24 12.27 28.67
C PRO A 347 -16.11 11.11 29.18
N GLU A 348 -16.48 11.12 30.47
CA GLU A 348 -17.06 9.94 31.15
C GLU A 348 -18.40 9.43 30.64
N GLU A 349 -19.15 10.22 29.85
CA GLU A 349 -20.48 9.81 29.37
C GLU A 349 -20.53 9.23 27.94
N SER A 350 -19.49 9.37 27.13
CA SER A 350 -19.57 9.03 25.70
C SER A 350 -18.64 7.93 25.18
N ILE A 351 -17.53 7.62 25.86
CA ILE A 351 -16.55 6.63 25.37
C ILE A 351 -16.97 5.19 25.66
N GLY A 352 -17.80 4.95 26.67
CA GLY A 352 -18.26 3.62 27.07
C GLY A 352 -19.24 2.93 26.10
N ALA A 353 -19.91 3.67 25.24
CA ALA A 353 -20.99 3.15 24.39
C ALA A 353 -20.58 2.63 23.00
N HIS A 354 -19.35 2.90 22.55
CA HIS A 354 -18.93 2.59 21.18
C HIS A 354 -17.70 1.68 21.03
N LEU A 355 -17.15 1.17 22.13
CA LEU A 355 -16.01 0.22 22.11
C LEU A 355 -16.41 -1.25 21.90
N VAL A 356 -17.71 -1.55 21.89
CA VAL A 356 -18.24 -2.91 21.68
C VAL A 356 -19.32 -2.88 20.63
N ALA A 357 -18.95 -2.94 19.36
CA ALA A 357 -19.80 -3.43 18.27
C ALA A 357 -18.91 -4.15 17.28
N GLU A 358 -19.04 -5.49 17.33
CA GLU A 358 -18.44 -6.48 16.44
C GLU A 358 -18.75 -6.24 14.94
#